data_c279dcab0d1d4dc336f90bb145e6dc1a
#
_entry.id   c279dcab0d1d4dc336f90bb145e6dc1a
#
_cell.length_a   1.000
_cell.length_b   1.000
_cell.length_c   1.000
_cell.angle_alpha   90.00
_cell.angle_beta   90.00
_cell.angle_gamma   90.00
#
_symmetry.space_group_name_H-M   'P 1'
#
loop_
_entity.id
_entity.type
_entity.pdbx_description
1 polymer ?
#
loop_
_entity_poly.entity_id
_entity_poly.type
_entity_poly.pdbx_seq_one_letter_code
_entity_poly.pdbx_strand_id
1 'polypeptide(L)'
;NVVTATNFINQTFQMTNDFPIFMTVIDISWVRPDIISPESPVPTGIGAKPYLDRLQNHLDLENHHATIEKMISLQGEYWPSIRRQLTPVDIEYISCENRKYFSYKNGTKLFEGKNLFITNE
;
A
#
# COMPACT_ATOMS: atom_id res chain seq x y z
N ASN A 1 8.60 12.92 4.83
CA ASN A 1 7.94 11.63 4.79
C ASN A 1 7.31 11.38 3.40
N VAL A 2 6.80 10.18 3.15
CA VAL A 2 6.25 9.77 1.85
C VAL A 2 5.10 10.67 1.42
N VAL A 3 4.15 10.98 2.30
CA VAL A 3 3.00 11.87 1.98
C VAL A 3 3.47 13.26 1.57
N THR A 4 4.37 13.85 2.37
CA THR A 4 4.89 15.20 2.12
C THR A 4 5.65 15.27 0.79
N ALA A 5 6.49 14.27 0.49
CA ALA A 5 7.24 14.22 -0.75
C ALA A 5 6.32 14.02 -1.97
N THR A 6 5.33 13.14 -1.87
CA THR A 6 4.33 12.94 -2.93
C THR A 6 3.57 14.22 -3.23
N ASN A 7 3.08 14.91 -2.19
CA ASN A 7 2.36 16.17 -2.34
C ASN A 7 3.24 17.27 -2.93
N PHE A 8 4.49 17.39 -2.47
CA PHE A 8 5.42 18.38 -2.98
C PHE A 8 5.70 18.21 -4.48
N ILE A 9 5.97 16.97 -4.91
CA ILE A 9 6.23 16.68 -6.33
C ILE A 9 4.96 16.93 -7.16
N ASN A 10 3.80 16.48 -6.68
CA ASN A 10 2.54 16.70 -7.36
C ASN A 10 2.24 18.18 -7.58
N GLN A 11 2.38 19.00 -6.54
CA GLN A 11 2.18 20.45 -6.63
C GLN A 11 3.20 21.11 -7.57
N THR A 12 4.45 20.68 -7.52
CA THR A 12 5.53 21.27 -8.34
C THR A 12 5.33 20.99 -9.83
N PHE A 13 4.92 19.78 -10.17
CA PHE A 13 4.76 19.35 -11.58
C PHE A 13 3.31 19.35 -12.06
N GLN A 14 2.37 19.76 -11.22
CA GLN A 14 0.92 19.83 -11.54
C GLN A 14 0.39 18.52 -12.15
N MET A 15 0.80 17.38 -11.56
CA MET A 15 0.40 16.08 -12.05
C MET A 15 -1.08 15.82 -11.76
N THR A 16 -1.76 15.21 -12.71
CA THR A 16 -3.18 14.82 -12.59
C THR A 16 -3.40 13.46 -11.95
N ASN A 17 -2.32 12.68 -11.77
CA ASN A 17 -2.37 11.34 -11.21
C ASN A 17 -1.23 11.15 -10.20
N ASP A 18 -1.59 10.97 -8.93
CA ASP A 18 -0.65 10.84 -7.83
C ASP A 18 0.06 9.47 -7.79
N PHE A 19 -0.51 8.46 -8.43
CA PHE A 19 -0.01 7.09 -8.30
C PHE A 19 1.44 6.91 -8.82
N PRO A 20 1.84 7.40 -10.00
CA PRO A 20 3.23 7.30 -10.44
C PRO A 20 4.19 8.05 -9.53
N ILE A 21 3.78 9.18 -8.98
CA ILE A 21 4.59 9.97 -8.03
C ILE A 21 4.78 9.17 -6.75
N PHE A 22 3.69 8.63 -6.21
CA PHE A 22 3.72 7.80 -5.01
C PHE A 22 4.68 6.61 -5.18
N MET A 23 4.61 5.89 -6.29
CA MET A 23 5.51 4.78 -6.59
C MET A 23 6.98 5.23 -6.64
N THR A 24 7.26 6.35 -7.30
CA THR A 24 8.63 6.90 -7.35
C THR A 24 9.16 7.30 -5.97
N VAL A 25 8.32 7.92 -5.15
CA VAL A 25 8.68 8.31 -3.78
C VAL A 25 8.97 7.09 -2.91
N ILE A 26 8.21 6.00 -3.09
CA ILE A 26 8.46 4.73 -2.41
C ILE A 26 9.79 4.12 -2.83
N ASP A 27 10.09 4.07 -4.12
CA ASP A 27 11.37 3.57 -4.61
C ASP A 27 12.54 4.36 -4.02
N ILE A 28 12.41 5.69 -3.93
CA ILE A 28 13.40 6.54 -3.25
C ILE A 28 13.50 6.17 -1.77
N SER A 29 12.39 5.94 -1.08
CA SER A 29 12.40 5.61 0.36
C SER A 29 13.12 4.30 0.67
N TRP A 30 13.08 3.34 -0.23
CA TRP A 30 13.80 2.08 -0.06
C TRP A 30 15.30 2.19 -0.37
N VAL A 31 15.67 2.99 -1.37
CA VAL A 31 17.07 3.17 -1.77
C VAL A 31 17.78 4.23 -0.92
N ARG A 32 17.04 5.26 -0.51
CA ARG A 32 17.55 6.40 0.28
C ARG A 32 16.65 6.68 1.49
N PRO A 33 16.61 5.77 2.47
CA PRO A 33 15.81 5.93 3.68
C PRO A 33 16.26 7.13 4.54
N ASP A 34 17.46 7.63 4.31
CA ASP A 34 17.99 8.86 4.89
C ASP A 34 17.28 10.13 4.37
N ILE A 35 16.74 10.10 3.17
CA ILE A 35 15.99 11.21 2.57
C ILE A 35 14.49 11.09 2.87
N ILE A 36 13.92 9.92 2.64
CA ILE A 36 12.50 9.65 2.86
C ILE A 36 12.39 8.34 3.64
N SER A 37 11.93 8.42 4.89
CA SER A 37 11.77 7.23 5.71
C SER A 37 10.62 6.34 5.22
N PRO A 38 10.83 5.03 5.03
CA PRO A 38 9.76 4.07 4.74
C PRO A 38 8.82 3.83 5.94
N GLU A 39 9.26 4.19 7.16
CA GLU A 39 8.46 4.10 8.39
C GLU A 39 7.46 5.25 8.53
N SER A 40 7.39 6.13 7.55
CA SER A 40 6.50 7.28 7.59
C SER A 40 5.09 6.94 7.12
N PRO A 41 4.07 7.76 7.47
CA PRO A 41 2.74 7.63 6.90
C PRO A 41 2.77 7.59 5.37
N VAL A 42 1.86 6.84 4.78
CA VAL A 42 1.71 6.68 3.33
C VAL A 42 0.35 7.17 2.87
N PRO A 43 0.22 7.71 1.64
CA PRO A 43 -1.08 7.94 1.04
C PRO A 43 -1.81 6.61 0.84
N THR A 44 -3.12 6.61 1.02
CA THR A 44 -3.94 5.43 0.71
C THR A 44 -4.40 5.51 -0.74
N GLY A 45 -3.85 4.66 -1.59
CA GLY A 45 -4.24 4.55 -2.98
C GLY A 45 -5.62 3.92 -3.18
N ILE A 46 -6.22 4.15 -4.34
CA ILE A 46 -7.54 3.60 -4.73
C ILE A 46 -7.57 2.06 -4.56
N GLY A 47 -6.44 1.40 -4.78
CA GLY A 47 -6.32 -0.05 -4.64
C GLY A 47 -6.47 -0.55 -3.20
N ALA A 48 -5.83 0.13 -2.25
CA ALA A 48 -5.81 -0.27 -0.84
C ALA A 48 -7.07 0.18 -0.08
N LYS A 49 -7.65 1.31 -0.49
CA LYS A 49 -8.77 1.96 0.21
C LYS A 49 -9.92 1.02 0.60
N PRO A 50 -10.49 0.20 -0.29
CA PRO A 50 -11.64 -0.64 0.07
C PRO A 50 -11.34 -1.67 1.15
N TYR A 51 -10.11 -2.15 1.22
CA TYR A 51 -9.68 -3.08 2.25
C TYR A 51 -9.43 -2.36 3.58
N LEU A 52 -8.76 -1.22 3.53
CA LEU A 52 -8.50 -0.41 4.73
C LEU A 52 -9.79 0.17 5.32
N ASP A 53 -10.75 0.62 4.50
CA ASP A 53 -12.09 1.04 4.96
C ASP A 53 -12.78 -0.07 5.76
N ARG A 54 -12.72 -1.30 5.25
CA ARG A 54 -13.32 -2.46 5.92
C ARG A 54 -12.67 -2.76 7.27
N LEU A 55 -11.34 -2.76 7.32
CA LEU A 55 -10.60 -2.98 8.57
C LEU A 55 -10.79 -1.83 9.55
N GLN A 56 -10.76 -0.59 9.10
CA GLN A 56 -11.00 0.58 9.91
C GLN A 56 -12.37 0.49 10.62
N ASN A 57 -13.41 0.17 9.87
CA ASN A 57 -14.76 0.01 10.41
C ASN A 57 -14.87 -1.18 11.37
N HIS A 58 -14.23 -2.31 11.04
CA HIS A 58 -14.26 -3.51 11.88
C HIS A 58 -13.53 -3.31 13.21
N LEU A 59 -12.46 -2.54 13.21
CA LEU A 59 -11.64 -2.29 14.39
C LEU A 59 -12.02 -0.98 15.12
N ASP A 60 -13.02 -0.25 14.63
CA ASP A 60 -13.47 1.03 15.16
C ASP A 60 -12.33 2.04 15.34
N LEU A 61 -11.57 2.26 14.25
CA LEU A 61 -10.40 3.14 14.22
C LEU A 61 -10.74 4.47 13.50
N GLU A 62 -10.01 5.53 13.84
CA GLU A 62 -10.29 6.88 13.34
C GLU A 62 -10.05 7.04 11.83
N ASN A 63 -9.00 6.38 11.30
CA ASN A 63 -8.56 6.60 9.93
C ASN A 63 -7.67 5.47 9.44
N HIS A 64 -7.28 5.52 8.16
CA HIS A 64 -6.40 4.51 7.55
C HIS A 64 -5.01 4.46 8.16
N HIS A 65 -4.48 5.60 8.62
CA HIS A 65 -3.17 5.61 9.27
C HIS A 65 -3.21 4.80 10.57
N ALA A 66 -4.20 5.04 11.44
CA ALA A 66 -4.41 4.26 12.65
C ALA A 66 -4.62 2.76 12.35
N THR A 67 -5.31 2.44 11.24
CA THR A 67 -5.51 1.07 10.80
C THR A 67 -4.19 0.41 10.39
N ILE A 68 -3.35 1.09 9.63
CA ILE A 68 -2.03 0.61 9.22
C ILE A 68 -1.12 0.39 10.45
N GLU A 69 -1.08 1.35 11.37
CA GLU A 69 -0.32 1.24 12.61
C GLU A 69 -0.78 0.05 13.46
N LYS A 70 -2.10 -0.18 13.53
CA LYS A 70 -2.65 -1.35 14.21
C LYS A 70 -2.21 -2.66 13.55
N MET A 71 -2.23 -2.75 12.23
CA MET A 71 -1.75 -3.94 11.50
C MET A 71 -0.25 -4.18 11.78
N ILE A 72 0.57 -3.13 11.76
CA ILE A 72 2.00 -3.21 12.09
C ILE A 72 2.19 -3.74 13.51
N SER A 73 1.42 -3.24 14.48
CA SER A 73 1.53 -3.69 15.87
C SER A 73 1.20 -5.18 16.09
N LEU A 74 0.38 -5.76 15.20
CA LEU A 74 -0.06 -7.16 15.28
C LEU A 74 0.83 -8.12 14.47
N GLN A 75 1.78 -7.61 13.69
CA GLN A 75 2.54 -8.46 12.78
C GLN A 75 3.33 -9.57 13.47
N GLY A 76 3.85 -9.33 14.67
CA GLY A 76 4.58 -10.35 15.42
C GLY A 76 3.70 -11.54 15.86
N GLU A 77 2.40 -11.30 16.06
CA GLU A 77 1.42 -12.32 16.40
C GLU A 77 0.99 -13.14 15.17
N TYR A 78 0.66 -12.45 14.07
CA TYR A 78 0.07 -13.09 12.88
C TYR A 78 1.09 -13.56 11.85
N TRP A 79 2.30 -12.96 11.85
CA TRP A 79 3.39 -13.32 10.93
C TRP A 79 4.73 -13.52 11.66
N PRO A 80 4.80 -14.44 12.63
CA PRO A 80 5.99 -14.61 13.47
C PRO A 80 7.23 -15.04 12.69
N SER A 81 7.06 -15.59 11.49
CA SER A 81 8.16 -16.04 10.63
C SER A 81 8.66 -14.99 9.63
N ILE A 82 8.12 -13.78 9.66
CA ILE A 82 8.54 -12.75 8.70
C ILE A 82 10.00 -12.33 8.98
N ARG A 83 10.78 -12.21 7.92
CA ARG A 83 12.24 -11.96 8.05
C ARG A 83 12.59 -10.51 8.41
N ARG A 84 11.69 -9.57 8.15
CA ARG A 84 11.85 -8.17 8.52
C ARG A 84 10.51 -7.60 8.98
N GLN A 85 10.57 -6.54 9.74
CA GLN A 85 9.38 -5.82 10.14
C GLN A 85 8.72 -5.15 8.92
N LEU A 86 7.39 -5.24 8.84
CA LEU A 86 6.61 -4.56 7.81
C LEU A 86 6.53 -3.06 8.12
N THR A 87 6.61 -2.27 7.07
CA THR A 87 6.46 -0.81 7.13
C THR A 87 5.05 -0.39 6.69
N PRO A 88 4.65 0.88 6.89
CA PRO A 88 3.39 1.40 6.35
C PRO A 88 3.22 1.19 4.84
N VAL A 89 4.31 1.28 4.07
CA VAL A 89 4.33 1.02 2.63
C VAL A 89 3.95 -0.44 2.31
N ASP A 90 4.52 -1.38 3.07
CA ASP A 90 4.20 -2.81 2.88
C ASP A 90 2.71 -3.08 3.15
N ILE A 91 2.15 -2.49 4.19
CA ILE A 91 0.73 -2.66 4.54
C ILE A 91 -0.18 -2.06 3.45
N GLU A 92 0.18 -0.91 2.89
CA GLU A 92 -0.56 -0.33 1.76
C GLU A 92 -0.56 -1.27 0.55
N TYR A 93 0.61 -1.81 0.18
CA TYR A 93 0.72 -2.77 -0.91
C TYR A 93 -0.05 -4.06 -0.67
N ILE A 94 0.06 -4.66 0.51
CA ILE A 94 -0.69 -5.86 0.89
C ILE A 94 -2.19 -5.60 0.78
N SER A 95 -2.65 -4.43 1.22
CA SER A 95 -4.05 -4.03 1.14
C SER A 95 -4.53 -3.90 -0.31
N CYS A 96 -3.71 -3.36 -1.19
CA CYS A 96 -3.98 -3.27 -2.62
C CYS A 96 -4.06 -4.67 -3.28
N GLU A 97 -3.11 -5.56 -3.00
CA GLU A 97 -3.10 -6.92 -3.53
C GLU A 97 -4.26 -7.76 -2.97
N ASN A 98 -4.62 -7.56 -1.69
CA ASN A 98 -5.79 -8.20 -1.08
C ASN A 98 -7.08 -7.88 -1.85
N ARG A 99 -7.28 -6.62 -2.26
CA ARG A 99 -8.41 -6.24 -3.11
C ARG A 99 -8.43 -7.01 -4.43
N LYS A 100 -7.30 -7.15 -5.10
CA LYS A 100 -7.18 -7.90 -6.35
C LYS A 100 -7.54 -9.37 -6.15
N TYR A 101 -7.03 -9.98 -5.09
CA TYR A 101 -7.32 -11.36 -4.74
C TYR A 101 -8.82 -11.59 -4.51
N PHE A 102 -9.49 -10.75 -3.72
CA PHE A 102 -10.92 -10.90 -3.46
C PHE A 102 -11.77 -10.62 -4.70
N SER A 103 -11.37 -9.69 -5.55
CA SER A 103 -12.04 -9.45 -6.82
C SER A 103 -11.98 -10.68 -7.72
N TYR A 104 -10.83 -11.33 -7.80
CA TYR A 104 -10.66 -12.57 -8.53
C TYR A 104 -11.50 -13.71 -7.93
N LYS A 105 -11.39 -13.91 -6.62
CA LYS A 105 -12.12 -14.96 -5.88
C LYS A 105 -13.64 -14.83 -6.03
N ASN A 106 -14.17 -13.62 -6.05
CA ASN A 106 -15.59 -13.33 -6.16
C ASN A 106 -16.09 -13.25 -7.62
N GLY A 107 -15.23 -13.50 -8.60
CA GLY A 107 -15.57 -13.38 -10.01
C GLY A 107 -15.81 -11.95 -10.49
N THR A 108 -15.50 -10.96 -9.66
CA THR A 108 -15.58 -9.55 -10.03
C THR A 108 -14.27 -9.15 -10.69
N LYS A 109 -14.22 -9.20 -12.00
CA LYS A 109 -13.01 -8.96 -12.77
C LYS A 109 -12.64 -7.48 -12.75
N LEU A 110 -11.83 -7.06 -11.80
CA LEU A 110 -11.29 -5.69 -11.71
C LEU A 110 -9.91 -5.53 -12.33
N PHE A 111 -9.28 -6.63 -12.76
CA PHE A 111 -7.93 -6.61 -13.32
C PHE A 111 -7.81 -7.62 -14.45
N GLU A 112 -7.54 -7.12 -15.65
CA GLU A 112 -7.14 -7.94 -16.79
C GLU A 112 -5.63 -7.85 -16.96
N GLY A 113 -4.89 -8.61 -16.16
CA GLY A 113 -3.46 -8.80 -16.40
C GLY A 113 -3.26 -9.66 -17.64
N LYS A 114 -2.35 -9.28 -18.53
CA LYS A 114 -1.83 -10.21 -19.53
C LYS A 114 -1.03 -11.26 -18.78
N ASN A 115 -1.45 -12.52 -18.84
CA ASN A 115 -0.66 -13.64 -18.33
C ASN A 115 0.56 -13.82 -19.23
N LEU A 116 1.65 -13.15 -18.91
CA LEU A 116 2.91 -13.25 -19.65
C LEU A 116 3.65 -14.58 -19.39
N PHE A 117 3.15 -15.40 -18.45
CA PHE A 117 3.84 -16.60 -17.96
C PHE A 117 3.02 -17.89 -18.04
N ILE A 118 1.91 -17.92 -18.77
CA ILE A 118 1.32 -19.19 -19.13
C ILE A 118 2.08 -19.72 -20.34
N THR A 119 3.13 -20.47 -20.06
CA THR A 119 3.65 -21.42 -21.05
C THR A 119 2.58 -22.49 -21.20
N ASN A 120 1.95 -22.55 -22.34
CA ASN A 120 1.18 -23.73 -22.72
C ASN A 120 2.17 -24.90 -22.82
N GLU A 121 2.21 -25.73 -21.81
CA GLU A 121 2.66 -27.10 -21.95
C GLU A 121 1.55 -27.92 -22.59
#